data_ffb2c3e6646289a9eb61d0b0c236a47a
#
_entry.id   ffb2c3e6646289a9eb61d0b0c236a47a
#
_cell.length_a   1.000
_cell.length_b   1.000
_cell.length_c   1.000
_cell.angle_alpha   90.00
_cell.angle_beta   90.00
_cell.angle_gamma   90.00
#
_symmetry.space_group_name_H-M   'P 1'
#
loop_
_entity.id
_entity.type
_entity.pdbx_description
1 polymer ?
#
loop_
_entity_poly.entity_id
_entity_poly.type
_entity_poly.pdbx_seq_one_letter_code
_entity_poly.pdbx_strand_id
1 'polypeptide(L)'
;MYKHIKVPAEGQKITVNADMSLNVPDQPIIPFIEGDGTGIDITPVMLKVVDAAVEKAYAGKRKIHWMEVYAGEKSTNVYGPDVWLPDETLQALREYVVSVKGPLTTPVGGGIRSLNVALRQELDLYVCLRPIQYFDGVPSPVKEPHKTNMVIFRENSEDIYAGIEFEAESDKAKKLIKFLQEEMGVKKIRFPNTSGIGIKPVSREGTERLVRKAIQYAIDNDKPNVTIVHKGNIMKYTEGGFRDWSYNLAQKEFGAELIDGGPWCKFTNPKSGKDIVIKDSIADAFLQQILLRPAEYSVIATLNLNGDYISDALAAQVGGIGIAPGANLSDSVACFEATHGTAPKYAGKDYVNPGSEILSAEMMLRHMGWIEAADLIISSMKKSINSKKVTYDFARLMDGATQVSCSGFGQVMISNM
;
A
#
# COMPACT_ATOMS: atom_id res chain seq x y z
N MET A 1 -11.66 27.21 -6.09
CA MET A 1 -12.15 27.32 -4.69
C MET A 1 -13.04 26.11 -4.47
N TYR A 2 -12.78 25.36 -3.42
CA TYR A 2 -13.59 24.17 -3.10
C TYR A 2 -14.97 24.60 -2.57
N LYS A 3 -15.98 23.78 -2.84
CA LYS A 3 -17.37 24.06 -2.42
C LYS A 3 -17.64 23.56 -0.99
N HIS A 4 -17.14 22.38 -0.67
CA HIS A 4 -17.39 21.72 0.63
C HIS A 4 -16.12 21.51 1.45
N ILE A 5 -14.95 21.41 0.83
CA ILE A 5 -13.67 21.26 1.52
C ILE A 5 -13.25 22.59 2.15
N LYS A 6 -12.98 22.55 3.45
CA LYS A 6 -12.47 23.71 4.20
C LYS A 6 -10.94 23.66 4.25
N VAL A 7 -10.31 24.55 3.48
CA VAL A 7 -8.86 24.70 3.54
C VAL A 7 -8.48 25.39 4.85
N PRO A 8 -7.51 24.87 5.63
CA PRO A 8 -7.00 25.55 6.82
C PRO A 8 -6.56 26.98 6.50
N ALA A 9 -6.84 27.91 7.42
CA ALA A 9 -6.45 29.31 7.26
C ALA A 9 -4.93 29.52 7.34
N GLU A 10 -4.25 28.61 8.02
CA GLU A 10 -2.80 28.58 8.18
C GLU A 10 -2.23 27.37 7.46
N GLY A 11 -0.94 27.39 7.21
CA GLY A 11 -0.22 26.31 6.52
C GLY A 11 0.02 26.57 5.04
N GLN A 12 0.82 25.73 4.42
CA GLN A 12 1.27 25.87 3.04
C GLN A 12 1.19 24.51 2.31
N LYS A 13 1.04 24.56 0.99
CA LYS A 13 1.07 23.34 0.15
C LYS A 13 2.48 22.79 0.09
N ILE A 14 2.59 21.46 0.11
CA ILE A 14 3.77 20.78 -0.37
C ILE A 14 3.84 20.93 -1.88
N THR A 15 5.03 21.18 -2.43
CA THR A 15 5.24 21.29 -3.87
C THR A 15 6.28 20.28 -4.35
N VAL A 16 6.22 19.95 -5.65
CA VAL A 16 7.13 19.01 -6.29
C VAL A 16 8.13 19.80 -7.12
N ASN A 17 9.41 19.56 -6.93
CA ASN A 17 10.50 20.16 -7.70
C ASN A 17 10.63 19.48 -9.07
N ALA A 18 11.43 20.06 -9.97
CA ALA A 18 11.64 19.52 -11.30
C ALA A 18 12.35 18.13 -11.30
N ASP A 19 13.10 17.83 -10.25
CA ASP A 19 13.74 16.52 -10.02
C ASP A 19 12.83 15.52 -9.28
N MET A 20 11.56 15.84 -9.13
CA MET A 20 10.53 15.08 -8.40
C MET A 20 10.74 14.99 -6.89
N SER A 21 11.71 15.69 -6.32
CA SER A 21 11.82 15.84 -4.86
C SER A 21 10.72 16.75 -4.31
N LEU A 22 10.36 16.54 -3.04
CA LEU A 22 9.36 17.36 -2.37
C LEU A 22 10.00 18.60 -1.74
N ASN A 23 9.34 19.74 -1.90
CA ASN A 23 9.58 20.93 -1.09
C ASN A 23 8.52 20.98 0.03
N VAL A 24 8.90 20.54 1.23
CA VAL A 24 7.99 20.40 2.39
C VAL A 24 8.19 21.61 3.31
N PRO A 25 7.17 22.47 3.48
CA PRO A 25 7.24 23.59 4.43
C PRO A 25 7.18 23.08 5.89
N ASP A 26 7.57 23.93 6.85
CA ASP A 26 7.47 23.59 8.26
C ASP A 26 6.01 23.47 8.75
N GLN A 27 5.07 24.03 8.02
CA GLN A 27 3.63 23.97 8.31
C GLN A 27 2.85 23.51 7.08
N PRO A 28 2.96 22.23 6.68
CA PRO A 28 2.26 21.71 5.52
C PRO A 28 0.76 21.55 5.81
N ILE A 29 -0.06 21.78 4.78
CA ILE A 29 -1.46 21.35 4.75
C ILE A 29 -1.50 19.93 4.18
N ILE A 30 -2.03 18.98 4.95
CA ILE A 30 -2.15 17.58 4.56
C ILE A 30 -3.62 17.18 4.48
N PRO A 31 -4.13 16.84 3.28
CA PRO A 31 -5.46 16.24 3.15
C PRO A 31 -5.53 14.90 3.88
N PHE A 32 -6.68 14.66 4.55
CA PHE A 32 -6.99 13.33 5.05
C PHE A 32 -8.43 12.93 4.73
N ILE A 33 -8.66 11.66 4.54
CA ILE A 33 -9.98 11.03 4.42
C ILE A 33 -10.19 10.20 5.69
N GLU A 34 -11.22 10.53 6.48
CA GLU A 34 -11.52 9.80 7.72
C GLU A 34 -11.77 8.31 7.47
N GLY A 35 -12.40 7.99 6.33
CA GLY A 35 -12.75 6.63 5.96
C GLY A 35 -14.10 6.17 6.53
N ASP A 36 -14.46 4.95 6.18
CA ASP A 36 -15.72 4.31 6.52
C ASP A 36 -15.52 3.24 7.61
N GLY A 37 -16.60 2.82 8.23
CA GLY A 37 -16.56 1.76 9.23
C GLY A 37 -15.63 2.13 10.39
N THR A 38 -14.59 1.34 10.63
CA THR A 38 -13.61 1.62 11.71
C THR A 38 -12.74 2.86 11.46
N GLY A 39 -12.80 3.47 10.27
CA GLY A 39 -12.10 4.72 9.95
C GLY A 39 -12.44 5.82 10.97
N ILE A 40 -13.70 5.93 11.39
CA ILE A 40 -14.15 6.90 12.40
C ILE A 40 -13.49 6.73 13.77
N ASP A 41 -12.98 5.53 14.08
CA ASP A 41 -12.27 5.25 15.33
C ASP A 41 -10.75 5.47 15.17
N ILE A 42 -10.14 4.91 14.09
CA ILE A 42 -8.67 4.87 13.94
C ILE A 42 -8.08 6.19 13.44
N THR A 43 -8.75 6.88 12.51
CA THR A 43 -8.21 8.13 11.93
C THR A 43 -8.03 9.23 12.96
N PRO A 44 -8.99 9.53 13.85
CA PRO A 44 -8.77 10.53 14.91
C PRO A 44 -7.64 10.15 15.87
N VAL A 45 -7.38 8.87 16.09
CA VAL A 45 -6.28 8.37 16.92
C VAL A 45 -4.95 8.58 16.19
N MET A 46 -4.89 8.25 14.91
CA MET A 46 -3.70 8.48 14.07
C MET A 46 -3.31 9.96 14.06
N LEU A 47 -4.26 10.87 13.81
CA LEU A 47 -4.01 12.32 13.81
C LEU A 47 -3.37 12.78 15.12
N LYS A 48 -3.91 12.35 16.27
CA LYS A 48 -3.38 12.71 17.60
C LYS A 48 -1.97 12.17 17.85
N VAL A 49 -1.70 10.95 17.43
CA VAL A 49 -0.38 10.31 17.59
C VAL A 49 0.65 11.01 16.73
N VAL A 50 0.30 11.35 15.48
CA VAL A 50 1.19 12.09 14.56
C VAL A 50 1.48 13.50 15.09
N ASP A 51 0.45 14.23 15.51
CA ASP A 51 0.61 15.57 16.06
C ASP A 51 1.53 15.57 17.31
N ALA A 52 1.35 14.60 18.20
CA ALA A 52 2.21 14.45 19.39
C ALA A 52 3.66 14.13 19.02
N ALA A 53 3.88 13.29 18.02
CA ALA A 53 5.22 12.95 17.53
C ALA A 53 5.92 14.18 16.91
N VAL A 54 5.20 14.93 16.07
CA VAL A 54 5.69 16.15 15.43
C VAL A 54 6.02 17.22 16.47
N GLU A 55 5.11 17.49 17.41
CA GLU A 55 5.32 18.46 18.48
C GLU A 55 6.57 18.11 19.30
N LYS A 56 6.70 16.84 19.69
CA LYS A 56 7.84 16.36 20.49
C LYS A 56 9.16 16.40 19.72
N ALA A 57 9.17 16.00 18.44
CA ALA A 57 10.38 15.96 17.63
C ALA A 57 10.92 17.36 17.33
N TYR A 58 10.03 18.33 17.11
CA TYR A 58 10.43 19.65 16.59
C TYR A 58 10.14 20.81 17.54
N ALA A 59 9.63 20.55 18.75
CA ALA A 59 9.36 21.56 19.79
C ALA A 59 8.55 22.76 19.28
N GLY A 60 7.46 22.49 18.55
CA GLY A 60 6.54 23.48 18.00
C GLY A 60 7.02 24.20 16.74
N LYS A 61 8.25 23.93 16.24
CA LYS A 61 8.76 24.56 15.00
C LYS A 61 8.03 24.04 13.76
N ARG A 62 7.57 22.79 13.79
CA ARG A 62 6.81 22.16 12.72
C ARG A 62 5.43 21.75 13.21
N LYS A 63 4.43 21.88 12.33
CA LYS A 63 3.04 21.53 12.63
C LYS A 63 2.31 21.15 11.36
N ILE A 64 1.53 20.06 11.39
CA ILE A 64 0.66 19.71 10.28
C ILE A 64 -0.68 20.44 10.41
N HIS A 65 -1.16 21.02 9.32
CA HIS A 65 -2.50 21.55 9.21
C HIS A 65 -3.36 20.54 8.43
N TRP A 66 -4.16 19.78 9.17
CA TRP A 66 -4.99 18.75 8.60
C TRP A 66 -6.18 19.33 7.84
N MET A 67 -6.43 18.84 6.64
CA MET A 67 -7.52 19.25 5.77
C MET A 67 -8.40 18.05 5.46
N GLU A 68 -9.59 17.98 6.03
CA GLU A 68 -10.52 16.90 5.74
C GLU A 68 -11.04 17.01 4.30
N VAL A 69 -10.91 15.91 3.55
CA VAL A 69 -11.49 15.70 2.23
C VAL A 69 -12.36 14.43 2.27
N TYR A 70 -13.34 14.34 1.41
CA TYR A 70 -14.42 13.38 1.58
C TYR A 70 -14.39 12.29 0.52
N ALA A 71 -14.50 11.04 0.96
CA ALA A 71 -14.77 9.87 0.12
C ALA A 71 -15.57 8.85 0.95
N GLY A 72 -16.22 7.89 0.31
CA GLY A 72 -17.01 6.87 0.97
C GLY A 72 -18.36 7.36 1.47
N GLU A 73 -18.84 6.75 2.55
CA GLU A 73 -20.16 7.04 3.13
C GLU A 73 -20.29 8.50 3.59
N LYS A 74 -19.24 9.06 4.19
CA LYS A 74 -19.25 10.46 4.62
C LYS A 74 -19.40 11.43 3.45
N SER A 75 -18.87 11.10 2.28
CA SER A 75 -19.05 11.90 1.06
C SER A 75 -20.51 11.97 0.64
N THR A 76 -21.25 10.87 0.72
CA THR A 76 -22.67 10.87 0.34
C THR A 76 -23.52 11.78 1.21
N ASN A 77 -23.13 11.98 2.46
CA ASN A 77 -23.80 12.91 3.38
C ASN A 77 -23.50 14.38 3.07
N VAL A 78 -22.32 14.68 2.51
CA VAL A 78 -21.86 16.07 2.22
C VAL A 78 -22.24 16.53 0.81
N TYR A 79 -22.12 15.63 -0.17
CA TYR A 79 -22.30 15.96 -1.60
C TYR A 79 -23.60 15.42 -2.20
N GLY A 80 -24.27 14.47 -1.53
CA GLY A 80 -25.48 13.81 -2.00
C GLY A 80 -25.31 12.30 -2.17
N PRO A 81 -26.42 11.54 -2.16
CA PRO A 81 -26.43 10.09 -1.94
C PRO A 81 -25.64 9.25 -2.97
N ASP A 82 -25.42 9.78 -4.18
CA ASP A 82 -24.72 9.06 -5.25
C ASP A 82 -23.25 9.50 -5.41
N VAL A 83 -22.77 10.45 -4.59
CA VAL A 83 -21.42 11.02 -4.73
C VAL A 83 -20.48 10.38 -3.71
N TRP A 84 -19.91 9.24 -4.07
CA TRP A 84 -18.97 8.49 -3.23
C TRP A 84 -17.52 8.99 -3.29
N LEU A 85 -17.12 9.57 -4.42
CA LEU A 85 -15.79 10.13 -4.66
C LEU A 85 -15.95 11.44 -5.44
N PRO A 86 -16.01 12.60 -4.77
CA PRO A 86 -16.15 13.88 -5.43
C PRO A 86 -14.91 14.28 -6.23
N ASP A 87 -15.11 14.94 -7.38
CA ASP A 87 -14.02 15.54 -8.16
C ASP A 87 -13.19 16.53 -7.33
N GLU A 88 -13.83 17.22 -6.39
CA GLU A 88 -13.21 18.18 -5.48
C GLU A 88 -12.17 17.49 -4.58
N THR A 89 -12.45 16.26 -4.13
CA THR A 89 -11.49 15.45 -3.38
C THR A 89 -10.29 15.05 -4.26
N LEU A 90 -10.54 14.58 -5.47
CA LEU A 90 -9.46 14.24 -6.42
C LEU A 90 -8.59 15.45 -6.75
N GLN A 91 -9.22 16.62 -6.94
CA GLN A 91 -8.51 17.87 -7.14
C GLN A 91 -7.63 18.22 -5.92
N ALA A 92 -8.17 18.13 -4.70
CA ALA A 92 -7.42 18.40 -3.48
C ALA A 92 -6.21 17.46 -3.31
N LEU A 93 -6.39 16.17 -3.57
CA LEU A 93 -5.31 15.20 -3.46
C LEU A 93 -4.17 15.47 -4.48
N ARG A 94 -4.51 15.91 -5.70
CA ARG A 94 -3.51 16.32 -6.70
C ARG A 94 -2.79 17.61 -6.30
N GLU A 95 -3.53 18.60 -5.79
CA GLU A 95 -2.98 19.91 -5.45
C GLU A 95 -2.08 19.90 -4.21
N TYR A 96 -2.36 19.05 -3.23
CA TYR A 96 -1.62 19.00 -1.96
C TYR A 96 -0.59 17.88 -1.90
N VAL A 97 -0.54 17.02 -2.93
CA VAL A 97 0.54 16.06 -3.21
C VAL A 97 0.61 14.89 -2.21
N VAL A 98 0.62 15.17 -0.90
CA VAL A 98 0.75 14.17 0.17
C VAL A 98 -0.55 14.10 0.96
N SER A 99 -1.07 12.90 1.18
CA SER A 99 -2.33 12.70 1.89
C SER A 99 -2.32 11.39 2.68
N VAL A 100 -3.26 11.25 3.62
CA VAL A 100 -3.50 10.01 4.38
C VAL A 100 -4.99 9.69 4.39
N LYS A 101 -5.33 8.39 4.40
CA LYS A 101 -6.74 7.97 4.42
C LYS A 101 -6.98 6.73 5.27
N GLY A 102 -8.12 6.70 5.92
CA GLY A 102 -8.70 5.51 6.51
C GLY A 102 -9.26 4.54 5.46
N PRO A 103 -9.80 3.39 5.88
CA PRO A 103 -10.41 2.40 5.00
C PRO A 103 -11.67 2.93 4.33
N LEU A 104 -11.96 2.49 3.09
CA LEU A 104 -13.15 2.89 2.36
C LEU A 104 -14.01 1.69 2.00
N THR A 105 -15.32 1.86 2.13
CA THR A 105 -16.33 0.87 1.73
C THR A 105 -16.38 0.76 0.20
N THR A 106 -16.52 -0.46 -0.31
CA THR A 106 -16.89 -0.67 -1.71
C THR A 106 -18.41 -0.71 -1.80
N PRO A 107 -19.05 0.26 -2.49
CA PRO A 107 -20.51 0.29 -2.60
C PRO A 107 -21.04 -0.96 -3.32
N VAL A 108 -22.13 -1.53 -2.83
CA VAL A 108 -22.81 -2.63 -3.50
C VAL A 108 -23.80 -2.06 -4.50
N GLY A 109 -23.49 -2.18 -5.80
CA GLY A 109 -24.31 -1.62 -6.88
C GLY A 109 -23.76 -0.28 -7.41
N GLY A 110 -24.34 0.23 -8.49
CA GLY A 110 -24.04 1.60 -8.97
C GLY A 110 -22.82 1.78 -9.86
N GLY A 111 -22.18 0.71 -10.35
CA GLY A 111 -21.10 0.80 -11.34
C GLY A 111 -19.71 1.14 -10.82
N ILE A 112 -19.58 1.58 -9.55
CA ILE A 112 -18.29 1.78 -8.89
C ILE A 112 -17.86 0.44 -8.28
N ARG A 113 -16.77 -0.15 -8.80
CA ARG A 113 -16.28 -1.44 -8.31
C ARG A 113 -15.56 -1.34 -6.96
N SER A 114 -14.73 -0.31 -6.79
CA SER A 114 -14.01 -0.03 -5.55
C SER A 114 -13.55 1.42 -5.53
N LEU A 115 -13.82 2.15 -4.46
CA LEU A 115 -13.34 3.53 -4.29
C LEU A 115 -11.81 3.59 -4.20
N ASN A 116 -11.18 2.59 -3.58
CA ASN A 116 -9.72 2.50 -3.55
C ASN A 116 -9.12 2.34 -4.94
N VAL A 117 -9.72 1.48 -5.79
CA VAL A 117 -9.28 1.31 -7.18
C VAL A 117 -9.51 2.60 -7.99
N ALA A 118 -10.65 3.27 -7.80
CA ALA A 118 -10.92 4.55 -8.47
C ALA A 118 -9.86 5.63 -8.10
N LEU A 119 -9.55 5.79 -6.81
CA LEU A 119 -8.50 6.71 -6.36
C LEU A 119 -7.14 6.40 -6.99
N ARG A 120 -6.75 5.12 -7.04
CA ARG A 120 -5.48 4.67 -7.64
C ARG A 120 -5.40 4.97 -9.13
N GLN A 121 -6.48 4.75 -9.86
CA GLN A 121 -6.56 5.01 -11.31
C GLN A 121 -6.61 6.52 -11.61
N GLU A 122 -7.49 7.26 -10.93
CA GLU A 122 -7.67 8.70 -11.17
C GLU A 122 -6.43 9.54 -10.82
N LEU A 123 -5.66 9.12 -9.83
CA LEU A 123 -4.43 9.81 -9.40
C LEU A 123 -3.16 9.15 -9.96
N ASP A 124 -3.29 8.15 -10.83
CA ASP A 124 -2.20 7.32 -11.37
C ASP A 124 -1.22 6.82 -10.29
N LEU A 125 -1.76 6.34 -9.17
CA LEU A 125 -0.98 5.81 -8.05
C LEU A 125 -0.52 4.38 -8.38
N TYR A 126 0.46 4.25 -9.25
CA TYR A 126 0.86 2.97 -9.86
C TYR A 126 1.71 2.07 -8.95
N VAL A 127 2.19 2.59 -7.83
CA VAL A 127 2.90 1.79 -6.81
C VAL A 127 2.03 1.65 -5.57
N CYS A 128 1.70 0.43 -5.17
CA CYS A 128 1.25 0.14 -3.81
C CYS A 128 2.45 -0.38 -3.01
N LEU A 129 2.92 0.43 -2.07
CA LEU A 129 4.09 0.15 -1.23
C LEU A 129 3.63 -0.39 0.12
N ARG A 130 4.06 -1.60 0.47
CA ARG A 130 3.69 -2.27 1.72
C ARG A 130 4.92 -2.82 2.45
N PRO A 131 5.51 -2.09 3.40
CA PRO A 131 6.55 -2.61 4.27
C PRO A 131 5.99 -3.66 5.22
N ILE A 132 6.72 -4.75 5.37
CA ILE A 132 6.41 -5.83 6.31
C ILE A 132 7.57 -5.93 7.29
N GLN A 133 7.31 -5.62 8.54
CA GLN A 133 8.29 -5.62 9.63
C GLN A 133 7.67 -6.23 10.89
N TYR A 134 8.45 -7.07 11.58
CA TYR A 134 8.08 -7.59 12.88
C TYR A 134 8.45 -6.60 14.00
N PHE A 135 7.55 -6.44 14.95
CA PHE A 135 7.80 -5.73 16.20
C PHE A 135 7.95 -6.74 17.34
N ASP A 136 9.04 -6.65 18.09
CA ASP A 136 9.33 -7.57 19.18
C ASP A 136 8.17 -7.61 20.18
N GLY A 137 7.76 -8.84 20.54
CA GLY A 137 6.66 -9.08 21.47
C GLY A 137 5.29 -9.25 20.80
N VAL A 138 5.15 -8.95 19.51
CA VAL A 138 3.90 -9.21 18.78
C VAL A 138 3.68 -10.72 18.63
N PRO A 139 2.47 -11.24 18.88
CA PRO A 139 2.13 -12.63 18.61
C PRO A 139 2.27 -12.97 17.12
N SER A 140 2.90 -14.10 16.83
CA SER A 140 3.13 -14.56 15.45
C SER A 140 2.87 -16.05 15.31
N PRO A 141 2.31 -16.50 14.17
CA PRO A 141 2.13 -17.91 13.87
C PRO A 141 3.43 -18.61 13.41
N VAL A 142 4.48 -17.84 13.08
CA VAL A 142 5.77 -18.39 12.63
C VAL A 142 6.80 -18.39 13.76
N LYS A 143 7.80 -19.28 13.68
CA LYS A 143 8.80 -19.47 14.73
C LYS A 143 9.77 -18.31 14.87
N GLU A 144 10.16 -17.68 13.77
CA GLU A 144 11.18 -16.65 13.71
C GLU A 144 10.69 -15.41 12.93
N PRO A 145 9.64 -14.72 13.42
CA PRO A 145 9.02 -13.61 12.68
C PRO A 145 9.99 -12.44 12.45
N HIS A 146 10.99 -12.27 13.29
CA HIS A 146 12.04 -11.24 13.16
C HIS A 146 12.88 -11.37 11.87
N LYS A 147 12.87 -12.54 11.23
CA LYS A 147 13.51 -12.75 9.91
C LYS A 147 12.67 -12.22 8.74
N THR A 148 11.40 -11.90 8.99
CA THR A 148 10.51 -11.33 7.98
C THR A 148 10.65 -9.81 7.99
N ASN A 149 11.43 -9.28 7.03
CA ASN A 149 11.65 -7.86 6.83
C ASN A 149 11.72 -7.56 5.34
N MET A 150 10.58 -7.32 4.75
CA MET A 150 10.42 -7.15 3.31
C MET A 150 9.62 -5.90 2.99
N VAL A 151 9.84 -5.37 1.80
CA VAL A 151 9.03 -4.26 1.26
C VAL A 151 8.46 -4.69 -0.08
N ILE A 152 7.13 -4.63 -0.19
CA ILE A 152 6.41 -5.04 -1.38
C ILE A 152 6.10 -3.82 -2.23
N PHE A 153 6.51 -3.85 -3.48
CA PHE A 153 6.12 -2.98 -4.57
C PHE A 153 5.08 -3.74 -5.41
N ARG A 154 3.82 -3.50 -5.12
CA ARG A 154 2.68 -4.07 -5.83
C ARG A 154 2.28 -3.13 -6.96
N GLU A 155 2.20 -3.63 -8.18
CA GLU A 155 1.58 -2.90 -9.28
C GLU A 155 0.13 -2.55 -8.92
N ASN A 156 -0.34 -1.37 -9.27
CA ASN A 156 -1.55 -0.83 -8.70
C ASN A 156 -2.55 -0.27 -9.72
N SER A 157 -2.23 -0.33 -11.00
CA SER A 157 -3.03 0.30 -12.08
C SER A 157 -3.60 -0.68 -13.11
N GLU A 158 -3.01 -1.86 -13.24
CA GLU A 158 -3.34 -2.86 -14.25
C GLU A 158 -3.78 -4.19 -13.60
N ASP A 159 -3.54 -5.30 -14.30
CA ASP A 159 -3.90 -6.65 -13.91
C ASP A 159 -5.43 -6.84 -13.95
N ILE A 160 -5.95 -7.86 -13.28
CA ILE A 160 -7.40 -8.09 -13.17
C ILE A 160 -8.13 -6.94 -12.45
N TYR A 161 -7.40 -6.12 -11.70
CA TYR A 161 -7.93 -4.92 -11.05
C TYR A 161 -8.30 -3.80 -12.03
N ALA A 162 -7.92 -3.90 -13.31
CA ALA A 162 -8.47 -3.06 -14.38
C ALA A 162 -10.00 -3.20 -14.51
N GLY A 163 -10.53 -4.29 -13.96
CA GLY A 163 -11.96 -4.49 -13.85
C GLY A 163 -12.66 -4.77 -15.19
N ILE A 164 -11.93 -5.28 -16.17
CA ILE A 164 -12.48 -5.64 -17.48
C ILE A 164 -13.03 -7.06 -17.40
N GLU A 165 -14.30 -7.18 -17.05
CA GLU A 165 -14.94 -8.50 -17.00
C GLU A 165 -16.41 -8.45 -17.42
N PHE A 166 -16.91 -9.58 -17.85
CA PHE A 166 -18.25 -9.77 -18.41
C PHE A 166 -18.91 -10.94 -17.69
N GLU A 167 -20.09 -10.66 -17.17
CA GLU A 167 -20.90 -11.65 -16.46
C GLU A 167 -21.28 -12.82 -17.37
N ALA A 168 -21.28 -14.02 -16.81
CA ALA A 168 -21.71 -15.22 -17.48
C ALA A 168 -23.12 -15.04 -18.08
N GLU A 169 -23.36 -15.64 -19.26
CA GLU A 169 -24.64 -15.58 -19.97
C GLU A 169 -25.05 -14.20 -20.49
N SER A 170 -24.32 -13.13 -20.17
CA SER A 170 -24.59 -11.80 -20.73
C SER A 170 -24.29 -11.74 -22.23
N ASP A 171 -24.96 -10.83 -22.94
CA ASP A 171 -24.72 -10.61 -24.37
C ASP A 171 -23.28 -10.19 -24.68
N LYS A 172 -22.67 -9.42 -23.77
CA LYS A 172 -21.27 -9.01 -23.90
C LYS A 172 -20.31 -10.21 -23.77
N ALA A 173 -20.53 -11.10 -22.80
CA ALA A 173 -19.73 -12.32 -22.64
C ALA A 173 -19.88 -13.23 -23.86
N LYS A 174 -21.11 -13.47 -24.31
CA LYS A 174 -21.39 -14.28 -25.53
C LYS A 174 -20.71 -13.69 -26.77
N LYS A 175 -20.80 -12.37 -26.98
CA LYS A 175 -20.13 -11.68 -28.09
C LYS A 175 -18.62 -11.85 -28.05
N LEU A 176 -18.01 -11.65 -26.87
CA LEU A 176 -16.57 -11.79 -26.69
C LEU A 176 -16.12 -13.24 -26.89
N ILE A 177 -16.81 -14.22 -26.31
CA ILE A 177 -16.52 -15.64 -26.48
C ILE A 177 -16.60 -16.04 -27.96
N LYS A 178 -17.64 -15.61 -28.67
CA LYS A 178 -17.79 -15.85 -30.10
C LYS A 178 -16.62 -15.29 -30.90
N PHE A 179 -16.23 -14.03 -30.63
CA PHE A 179 -15.08 -13.38 -31.27
C PHE A 179 -13.78 -14.18 -31.02
N LEU A 180 -13.53 -14.57 -29.78
CA LEU A 180 -12.35 -15.38 -29.42
C LEU A 180 -12.33 -16.72 -30.13
N GLN A 181 -13.48 -17.38 -30.30
CA GLN A 181 -13.58 -18.69 -30.96
C GLN A 181 -13.48 -18.58 -32.48
N GLU A 182 -14.21 -17.68 -33.10
CA GLU A 182 -14.35 -17.58 -34.55
C GLU A 182 -13.21 -16.79 -35.21
N GLU A 183 -12.81 -15.65 -34.61
CA GLU A 183 -11.79 -14.77 -35.18
C GLU A 183 -10.38 -15.06 -34.66
N MET A 184 -10.26 -15.42 -33.37
CA MET A 184 -8.95 -15.69 -32.72
C MET A 184 -8.61 -17.19 -32.62
N GLY A 185 -9.49 -18.08 -33.06
CA GLY A 185 -9.27 -19.52 -33.07
C GLY A 185 -9.15 -20.17 -31.69
N VAL A 186 -9.66 -19.53 -30.64
CA VAL A 186 -9.59 -20.04 -29.25
C VAL A 186 -10.54 -21.22 -29.08
N LYS A 187 -10.00 -22.41 -28.81
CA LYS A 187 -10.78 -23.64 -28.60
C LYS A 187 -10.88 -24.08 -27.13
N LYS A 188 -10.27 -23.33 -26.21
CA LYS A 188 -10.08 -23.77 -24.82
C LYS A 188 -11.15 -23.28 -23.84
N ILE A 189 -12.15 -22.50 -24.29
CA ILE A 189 -13.29 -22.13 -23.44
C ILE A 189 -14.22 -23.34 -23.37
N ARG A 190 -14.15 -24.06 -22.28
CA ARG A 190 -14.79 -25.38 -22.12
C ARG A 190 -16.33 -25.28 -22.08
N PHE A 191 -16.86 -24.24 -21.45
CA PHE A 191 -18.29 -24.02 -21.24
C PHE A 191 -18.69 -22.62 -21.75
N PRO A 192 -18.72 -22.39 -23.07
CA PRO A 192 -18.88 -21.06 -23.65
C PRO A 192 -20.20 -20.36 -23.29
N ASN A 193 -21.26 -21.14 -23.05
CA ASN A 193 -22.58 -20.57 -22.76
C ASN A 193 -22.73 -20.07 -21.31
N THR A 194 -21.91 -20.56 -20.37
CA THR A 194 -22.02 -20.28 -18.95
C THR A 194 -20.73 -19.73 -18.33
N SER A 195 -19.74 -19.37 -19.15
CA SER A 195 -18.50 -18.76 -18.68
C SER A 195 -18.61 -17.25 -18.55
N GLY A 196 -18.20 -16.72 -17.40
CA GLY A 196 -17.78 -15.32 -17.27
C GLY A 196 -16.37 -15.15 -17.85
N ILE A 197 -16.06 -13.96 -18.37
CA ILE A 197 -14.75 -13.65 -18.95
C ILE A 197 -14.16 -12.41 -18.28
N GLY A 198 -12.91 -12.54 -17.80
CA GLY A 198 -12.09 -11.44 -17.31
C GLY A 198 -10.83 -11.24 -18.17
N ILE A 199 -10.39 -10.00 -18.32
CA ILE A 199 -9.20 -9.63 -19.08
C ILE A 199 -8.14 -9.12 -18.10
N LYS A 200 -6.92 -9.64 -18.26
CA LYS A 200 -5.74 -9.29 -17.45
C LYS A 200 -4.76 -8.49 -18.34
N PRO A 201 -4.85 -7.16 -18.40
CA PRO A 201 -3.85 -6.36 -19.08
C PRO A 201 -2.59 -6.26 -18.23
N VAL A 202 -1.42 -6.40 -18.84
CA VAL A 202 -0.10 -6.16 -18.26
C VAL A 202 0.75 -5.51 -19.33
N SER A 203 1.23 -4.30 -19.07
CA SER A 203 2.03 -3.54 -20.04
C SER A 203 3.52 -3.49 -19.66
N ARG A 204 4.34 -3.19 -20.65
CA ARG A 204 5.76 -2.93 -20.44
C ARG A 204 5.95 -1.65 -19.64
N GLU A 205 5.23 -0.61 -19.97
CA GLU A 205 5.30 0.71 -19.33
C GLU A 205 4.93 0.62 -17.84
N GLY A 206 3.81 -0.06 -17.51
CA GLY A 206 3.38 -0.30 -16.14
C GLY A 206 4.41 -1.12 -15.35
N THR A 207 4.98 -2.15 -15.99
CA THR A 207 6.04 -2.97 -15.40
C THR A 207 7.30 -2.15 -15.12
N GLU A 208 7.81 -1.46 -16.14
CA GLU A 208 9.08 -0.73 -16.03
C GLU A 208 9.02 0.39 -14.98
N ARG A 209 7.92 1.15 -14.92
CA ARG A 209 7.79 2.21 -13.91
C ARG A 209 7.74 1.67 -12.48
N LEU A 210 7.04 0.55 -12.24
CA LEU A 210 7.01 -0.11 -10.93
C LEU A 210 8.38 -0.64 -10.51
N VAL A 211 9.00 -1.42 -11.39
CA VAL A 211 10.28 -2.09 -11.10
C VAL A 211 11.41 -1.08 -10.92
N ARG A 212 11.40 0.01 -11.69
CA ARG A 212 12.33 1.13 -11.49
C ARG A 212 12.24 1.71 -10.09
N LYS A 213 11.03 1.94 -9.57
CA LYS A 213 10.82 2.41 -8.19
C LYS A 213 11.31 1.37 -7.16
N ALA A 214 11.08 0.08 -7.41
CA ALA A 214 11.56 -0.99 -6.52
C ALA A 214 13.09 -1.08 -6.48
N ILE A 215 13.76 -0.98 -7.63
CA ILE A 215 15.22 -0.96 -7.72
C ILE A 215 15.79 0.31 -7.08
N GLN A 216 15.20 1.48 -7.36
CA GLN A 216 15.61 2.73 -6.73
C GLN A 216 15.48 2.68 -5.20
N TYR A 217 14.40 2.11 -4.70
CA TYR A 217 14.22 1.89 -3.26
C TYR A 217 15.33 0.98 -2.68
N ALA A 218 15.71 -0.08 -3.41
CA ALA A 218 16.80 -0.95 -2.98
C ALA A 218 18.14 -0.20 -2.92
N ILE A 219 18.42 0.68 -3.88
CA ILE A 219 19.61 1.56 -3.89
C ILE A 219 19.58 2.51 -2.69
N ASP A 220 18.46 3.19 -2.46
CA ASP A 220 18.33 4.25 -1.45
C ASP A 220 18.39 3.71 -0.01
N ASN A 221 17.93 2.47 0.18
CA ASN A 221 17.85 1.82 1.49
C ASN A 221 18.87 0.68 1.67
N ASP A 222 19.87 0.60 0.81
CA ASP A 222 20.95 -0.42 0.83
C ASP A 222 20.42 -1.86 0.97
N LYS A 223 19.37 -2.18 0.20
CA LYS A 223 18.77 -3.52 0.21
C LYS A 223 19.52 -4.47 -0.71
N PRO A 224 19.78 -5.73 -0.29
CA PRO A 224 20.64 -6.65 -1.05
C PRO A 224 20.01 -7.24 -2.30
N ASN A 225 18.69 -7.22 -2.44
CA ASN A 225 18.03 -7.79 -3.61
C ASN A 225 16.65 -7.21 -3.89
N VAL A 226 16.25 -7.33 -5.17
CA VAL A 226 14.87 -7.17 -5.64
C VAL A 226 14.42 -8.48 -6.25
N THR A 227 13.31 -9.03 -5.75
CA THR A 227 12.74 -10.29 -6.24
C THR A 227 11.47 -10.01 -7.05
N ILE A 228 11.47 -10.42 -8.31
CA ILE A 228 10.34 -10.34 -9.23
C ILE A 228 9.46 -11.56 -9.00
N VAL A 229 8.26 -11.38 -8.43
CA VAL A 229 7.35 -12.49 -8.17
C VAL A 229 6.27 -12.56 -9.24
N HIS A 230 6.13 -13.73 -9.87
CA HIS A 230 5.27 -13.91 -11.04
C HIS A 230 4.79 -15.36 -11.20
N LYS A 231 3.80 -15.58 -12.08
CA LYS A 231 3.34 -16.90 -12.55
C LYS A 231 3.58 -17.07 -14.05
N GLY A 232 4.72 -16.64 -14.55
CA GLY A 232 5.08 -16.57 -15.97
C GLY A 232 5.23 -17.93 -16.66
N ASN A 233 5.40 -19.03 -15.91
CA ASN A 233 5.39 -20.39 -16.47
C ASN A 233 3.99 -20.77 -17.02
N ILE A 234 2.92 -20.17 -16.53
CA ILE A 234 1.53 -20.38 -16.97
C ILE A 234 1.06 -19.21 -17.85
N MET A 235 1.18 -17.97 -17.36
CA MET A 235 0.76 -16.74 -18.05
C MET A 235 1.95 -16.09 -18.75
N LYS A 236 2.36 -16.70 -19.87
CA LYS A 236 3.64 -16.39 -20.53
C LYS A 236 3.77 -14.98 -21.05
N TYR A 237 2.68 -14.36 -21.50
CA TYR A 237 2.69 -13.04 -22.15
C TYR A 237 2.27 -11.89 -21.21
N THR A 238 1.73 -12.18 -20.06
CA THR A 238 1.40 -11.22 -19.01
C THR A 238 2.43 -11.32 -17.88
N GLU A 239 2.32 -12.31 -17.01
CA GLU A 239 3.26 -12.53 -15.90
C GLU A 239 4.70 -12.82 -16.37
N GLY A 240 4.85 -13.58 -17.46
CA GLY A 240 6.15 -13.83 -18.08
C GLY A 240 6.72 -12.57 -18.72
N GLY A 241 5.87 -11.75 -19.36
CA GLY A 241 6.25 -10.43 -19.86
C GLY A 241 6.74 -9.53 -18.72
N PHE A 242 6.01 -9.47 -17.62
CA PHE A 242 6.43 -8.73 -16.41
C PHE A 242 7.84 -9.11 -15.96
N ARG A 243 8.13 -10.42 -15.84
CA ARG A 243 9.48 -10.90 -15.50
C ARG A 243 10.53 -10.43 -16.52
N ASP A 244 10.27 -10.64 -17.79
CA ASP A 244 11.27 -10.39 -18.85
C ASP A 244 11.56 -8.90 -19.01
N TRP A 245 10.53 -8.05 -18.94
CA TRP A 245 10.69 -6.59 -18.96
C TRP A 245 11.43 -6.08 -17.71
N SER A 246 11.23 -6.70 -16.55
CA SER A 246 11.95 -6.36 -15.31
C SER A 246 13.45 -6.60 -15.45
N TYR A 247 13.86 -7.75 -15.99
CA TYR A 247 15.28 -8.02 -16.25
C TYR A 247 15.87 -7.10 -17.32
N ASN A 248 15.14 -6.85 -18.41
CA ASN A 248 15.55 -5.92 -19.45
C ASN A 248 15.77 -4.51 -18.90
N LEU A 249 14.89 -4.03 -18.02
CA LEU A 249 15.03 -2.74 -17.35
C LEU A 249 16.31 -2.71 -16.49
N ALA A 250 16.52 -3.72 -15.65
CA ALA A 250 17.68 -3.81 -14.76
C ALA A 250 19.00 -3.74 -15.56
N GLN A 251 19.08 -4.45 -16.67
CA GLN A 251 20.26 -4.44 -17.53
C GLN A 251 20.46 -3.09 -18.25
N LYS A 252 19.39 -2.52 -18.82
CA LYS A 252 19.48 -1.30 -19.64
C LYS A 252 19.69 -0.03 -18.82
N GLU A 253 18.96 0.12 -17.71
CA GLU A 253 18.97 1.37 -16.94
C GLU A 253 19.94 1.34 -15.76
N PHE A 254 20.18 0.16 -15.17
CA PHE A 254 21.03 0.02 -13.99
C PHE A 254 22.36 -0.71 -14.28
N GLY A 255 22.59 -1.11 -15.52
CA GLY A 255 23.83 -1.78 -15.93
C GLY A 255 24.01 -3.17 -15.30
N ALA A 256 22.91 -3.87 -14.96
CA ALA A 256 22.99 -5.16 -14.31
C ALA A 256 23.59 -6.23 -15.25
N GLU A 257 24.55 -6.99 -14.74
CA GLU A 257 25.23 -8.07 -15.43
C GLU A 257 24.64 -9.43 -15.03
N LEU A 258 24.57 -10.37 -15.99
CA LEU A 258 24.02 -11.70 -15.74
C LEU A 258 24.89 -12.50 -14.77
N ILE A 259 24.23 -13.24 -13.87
CA ILE A 259 24.88 -14.19 -12.98
C ILE A 259 24.76 -15.58 -13.60
N ASP A 260 25.86 -16.29 -13.75
CA ASP A 260 25.93 -17.69 -14.22
C ASP A 260 25.14 -17.95 -15.52
N GLY A 261 25.12 -16.99 -16.44
CA GLY A 261 24.37 -17.08 -17.69
C GLY A 261 22.90 -16.68 -17.62
N GLY A 262 22.43 -16.20 -16.49
CA GLY A 262 21.09 -15.63 -16.31
C GLY A 262 19.99 -16.63 -15.94
N PRO A 263 18.74 -16.16 -15.77
CA PRO A 263 18.27 -14.79 -15.99
C PRO A 263 18.61 -13.81 -14.82
N TRP A 264 19.00 -14.33 -13.66
CA TRP A 264 19.40 -13.49 -12.54
C TRP A 264 20.55 -12.57 -12.93
N CYS A 265 20.50 -11.33 -12.44
CA CYS A 265 21.54 -10.36 -12.71
C CYS A 265 21.84 -9.52 -11.46
N LYS A 266 22.95 -8.80 -11.47
CA LYS A 266 23.36 -7.94 -10.37
C LYS A 266 24.03 -6.68 -10.89
N PHE A 267 24.03 -5.64 -10.07
CA PHE A 267 24.80 -4.43 -10.28
C PHE A 267 25.29 -3.89 -8.94
N THR A 268 26.33 -3.06 -8.97
CA THR A 268 26.86 -2.42 -7.76
C THR A 268 26.04 -1.18 -7.39
N ASN A 269 25.53 -1.11 -6.16
CA ASN A 269 24.83 0.06 -5.63
C ASN A 269 25.76 1.29 -5.67
N PRO A 270 25.41 2.36 -6.43
CA PRO A 270 26.27 3.53 -6.59
C PRO A 270 26.46 4.34 -5.29
N LYS A 271 25.60 4.12 -4.26
CA LYS A 271 25.69 4.81 -2.97
C LYS A 271 26.55 4.06 -1.95
N SER A 272 26.44 2.74 -1.89
CA SER A 272 27.09 1.93 -0.85
C SER A 272 28.25 1.07 -1.35
N GLY A 273 28.36 0.86 -2.66
CA GLY A 273 29.37 -0.04 -3.25
C GLY A 273 29.07 -1.53 -3.10
N LYS A 274 27.92 -1.91 -2.54
CA LYS A 274 27.51 -3.32 -2.39
C LYS A 274 26.70 -3.79 -3.59
N ASP A 275 26.72 -5.09 -3.86
CA ASP A 275 25.93 -5.67 -4.94
C ASP A 275 24.43 -5.71 -4.57
N ILE A 276 23.58 -5.38 -5.55
CA ILE A 276 22.13 -5.59 -5.51
C ILE A 276 21.80 -6.66 -6.55
N VAL A 277 21.18 -7.76 -6.09
CA VAL A 277 20.79 -8.88 -6.96
C VAL A 277 19.33 -8.70 -7.39
N ILE A 278 19.10 -8.76 -8.70
CA ILE A 278 17.75 -8.86 -9.29
C ILE A 278 17.51 -10.33 -9.61
N LYS A 279 16.50 -10.90 -8.98
CA LYS A 279 16.14 -12.31 -9.13
C LYS A 279 14.64 -12.48 -9.29
N ASP A 280 14.18 -13.65 -9.69
CA ASP A 280 12.75 -13.96 -9.78
C ASP A 280 12.36 -15.18 -8.97
N SER A 281 11.06 -15.28 -8.69
CA SER A 281 10.45 -16.45 -8.08
C SER A 281 9.04 -16.65 -8.61
N ILE A 282 8.70 -17.91 -8.90
CA ILE A 282 7.32 -18.29 -9.22
C ILE A 282 6.47 -18.13 -7.95
N ALA A 283 5.29 -17.52 -8.09
CA ALA A 283 4.46 -17.08 -6.97
C ALA A 283 4.15 -18.17 -5.92
N ASP A 284 3.82 -19.38 -6.36
CA ASP A 284 3.56 -20.51 -5.44
C ASP A 284 4.84 -20.96 -4.72
N ALA A 285 5.99 -20.96 -5.37
CA ALA A 285 7.27 -21.21 -4.71
C ALA A 285 7.62 -20.09 -3.71
N PHE A 286 7.38 -18.85 -4.09
CA PHE A 286 7.60 -17.69 -3.21
C PHE A 286 6.77 -17.79 -1.92
N LEU A 287 5.49 -18.17 -2.00
CA LEU A 287 4.62 -18.35 -0.83
C LEU A 287 5.14 -19.42 0.14
N GLN A 288 5.85 -20.44 -0.34
CA GLN A 288 6.54 -21.40 0.53
C GLN A 288 7.83 -20.78 1.13
N GLN A 289 8.59 -20.08 0.31
CA GLN A 289 9.91 -19.57 0.69
C GLN A 289 9.85 -18.48 1.73
N ILE A 290 8.82 -17.62 1.73
CA ILE A 290 8.61 -16.61 2.79
C ILE A 290 8.33 -17.23 4.16
N LEU A 291 7.91 -18.49 4.24
CA LEU A 291 7.78 -19.24 5.50
C LEU A 291 9.08 -19.96 5.89
N LEU A 292 9.81 -20.49 4.92
CA LEU A 292 10.97 -21.34 5.14
C LEU A 292 12.29 -20.57 5.22
N ARG A 293 12.43 -19.48 4.44
CA ARG A 293 13.66 -18.73 4.25
C ARG A 293 13.39 -17.22 4.07
N PRO A 294 12.61 -16.56 4.96
CA PRO A 294 12.21 -15.17 4.77
C PRO A 294 13.40 -14.20 4.66
N ALA A 295 14.51 -14.48 5.34
CA ALA A 295 15.71 -13.63 5.32
C ALA A 295 16.42 -13.52 3.95
N GLU A 296 16.08 -14.36 2.98
CA GLU A 296 16.63 -14.29 1.61
C GLU A 296 15.97 -13.20 0.74
N TYR A 297 14.92 -12.54 1.23
CA TYR A 297 14.09 -11.59 0.50
C TYR A 297 14.09 -10.23 1.17
N SER A 298 14.22 -9.16 0.37
CA SER A 298 14.21 -7.79 0.90
C SER A 298 13.23 -6.87 0.20
N VAL A 299 13.34 -6.68 -1.11
CA VAL A 299 12.37 -5.92 -1.91
C VAL A 299 11.68 -6.87 -2.87
N ILE A 300 10.36 -6.79 -2.94
CA ILE A 300 9.52 -7.63 -3.78
C ILE A 300 8.81 -6.74 -4.79
N ALA A 301 8.96 -7.03 -6.07
CA ALA A 301 8.17 -6.38 -7.13
C ALA A 301 7.24 -7.43 -7.76
N THR A 302 5.95 -7.11 -7.85
CA THR A 302 4.96 -8.07 -8.33
C THR A 302 3.71 -7.38 -8.90
N LEU A 303 2.94 -8.11 -9.70
CA LEU A 303 1.68 -7.65 -10.24
C LEU A 303 0.60 -7.51 -9.16
N ASN A 304 -0.49 -6.84 -9.50
CA ASN A 304 -1.50 -6.35 -8.58
C ASN A 304 -2.12 -7.47 -7.73
N LEU A 305 -2.65 -8.52 -8.32
CA LEU A 305 -3.28 -9.62 -7.58
C LEU A 305 -2.28 -10.39 -6.71
N ASN A 306 -1.13 -10.73 -7.25
CA ASN A 306 -0.08 -11.42 -6.49
C ASN A 306 0.35 -10.58 -5.29
N GLY A 307 0.51 -9.27 -5.48
CA GLY A 307 0.90 -8.33 -4.43
C GLY A 307 -0.15 -8.22 -3.33
N ASP A 308 -1.43 -8.30 -3.67
CA ASP A 308 -2.53 -8.34 -2.70
C ASP A 308 -2.43 -9.55 -1.79
N TYR A 309 -2.36 -10.74 -2.37
CA TYR A 309 -2.26 -12.00 -1.60
C TYR A 309 -0.98 -12.08 -0.77
N ILE A 310 0.16 -11.71 -1.34
CA ILE A 310 1.47 -11.82 -0.70
C ILE A 310 1.57 -10.86 0.48
N SER A 311 1.10 -9.62 0.34
CA SER A 311 1.18 -8.64 1.43
C SER A 311 0.37 -9.06 2.65
N ASP A 312 -0.81 -9.60 2.47
CA ASP A 312 -1.65 -10.07 3.58
C ASP A 312 -1.09 -11.35 4.22
N ALA A 313 -0.56 -12.27 3.42
CA ALA A 313 0.12 -13.46 3.92
C ALA A 313 1.37 -13.12 4.76
N LEU A 314 2.15 -12.13 4.33
CA LEU A 314 3.31 -11.64 5.08
C LEU A 314 2.91 -10.83 6.31
N ALA A 315 1.87 -9.99 6.22
CA ALA A 315 1.34 -9.28 7.38
C ALA A 315 0.91 -10.25 8.50
N ALA A 316 0.26 -11.37 8.15
CA ALA A 316 -0.12 -12.39 9.12
C ALA A 316 1.09 -12.99 9.85
N GLN A 317 2.24 -13.11 9.18
CA GLN A 317 3.48 -13.65 9.80
C GLN A 317 4.09 -12.70 10.84
N VAL A 318 3.85 -11.41 10.73
CA VAL A 318 4.42 -10.39 11.62
C VAL A 318 3.42 -9.83 12.64
N GLY A 319 2.22 -10.41 12.73
CA GLY A 319 1.22 -10.04 13.75
C GLY A 319 -0.14 -9.61 13.21
N GLY A 320 -0.30 -9.55 11.91
CA GLY A 320 -1.57 -9.27 11.26
C GLY A 320 -1.69 -7.87 10.65
N ILE A 321 -2.78 -7.69 9.91
CA ILE A 321 -3.03 -6.46 9.13
C ILE A 321 -3.28 -5.21 10.00
N GLY A 322 -3.58 -5.37 11.29
CA GLY A 322 -3.77 -4.26 12.24
C GLY A 322 -2.53 -3.39 12.48
N ILE A 323 -1.34 -3.89 12.09
CA ILE A 323 -0.05 -3.15 12.12
C ILE A 323 0.67 -3.16 10.79
N ALA A 324 -0.02 -3.44 9.69
CA ALA A 324 0.55 -3.44 8.35
C ALA A 324 0.29 -2.08 7.68
N PRO A 325 1.32 -1.26 7.42
CA PRO A 325 1.14 0.03 6.75
C PRO A 325 1.09 -0.10 5.24
N GLY A 326 0.57 0.94 4.57
CA GLY A 326 0.55 1.04 3.13
C GLY A 326 0.65 2.46 2.61
N ALA A 327 1.17 2.58 1.39
CA ALA A 327 1.18 3.81 0.63
C ALA A 327 0.86 3.52 -0.83
N ASN A 328 0.17 4.45 -1.48
CA ASN A 328 -0.05 4.43 -2.92
C ASN A 328 0.65 5.64 -3.52
N LEU A 329 1.55 5.42 -4.46
CA LEU A 329 2.47 6.43 -4.96
C LEU A 329 2.36 6.56 -6.48
N SER A 330 2.40 7.80 -6.96
CA SER A 330 2.74 8.14 -8.33
C SER A 330 4.14 8.77 -8.40
N ASP A 331 4.45 9.48 -9.47
CA ASP A 331 5.68 10.27 -9.52
C ASP A 331 5.59 11.53 -8.65
N SER A 332 4.41 12.09 -8.45
CA SER A 332 4.19 13.34 -7.73
C SER A 332 3.23 13.26 -6.57
N VAL A 333 2.27 12.32 -6.57
CA VAL A 333 1.23 12.22 -5.53
C VAL A 333 1.47 10.98 -4.68
N ALA A 334 1.30 11.14 -3.37
CA ALA A 334 1.39 10.06 -2.39
C ALA A 334 0.14 10.04 -1.50
N CYS A 335 -0.51 8.87 -1.40
CA CYS A 335 -1.64 8.65 -0.51
C CYS A 335 -1.34 7.47 0.41
N PHE A 336 -1.18 7.73 1.68
CA PHE A 336 -0.89 6.74 2.72
C PHE A 336 -2.19 6.17 3.27
N GLU A 337 -2.26 4.85 3.48
CA GLU A 337 -3.52 4.22 3.88
C GLU A 337 -3.34 3.02 4.80
N ALA A 338 -4.29 2.81 5.71
CA ALA A 338 -4.45 1.53 6.39
C ALA A 338 -4.72 0.43 5.36
N THR A 339 -4.09 -0.75 5.52
CA THR A 339 -4.19 -1.85 4.54
C THR A 339 -5.40 -2.74 4.75
N HIS A 340 -6.05 -2.66 5.94
CA HIS A 340 -7.25 -3.44 6.25
C HIS A 340 -8.53 -2.78 5.74
N GLY A 341 -9.62 -3.55 5.68
CA GLY A 341 -10.94 -3.07 5.29
C GLY A 341 -11.69 -2.32 6.40
N THR A 342 -12.91 -1.91 6.10
CA THR A 342 -13.75 -1.06 6.96
C THR A 342 -14.30 -1.74 8.22
N ALA A 343 -14.39 -3.07 8.25
CA ALA A 343 -14.91 -3.87 9.35
C ALA A 343 -16.15 -3.23 10.07
N PRO A 344 -17.26 -2.99 9.37
CA PRO A 344 -18.35 -2.12 9.84
C PRO A 344 -18.99 -2.57 11.14
N LYS A 345 -18.94 -3.87 11.47
CA LYS A 345 -19.44 -4.40 12.75
C LYS A 345 -18.71 -3.86 13.99
N TYR A 346 -17.53 -3.28 13.81
CA TYR A 346 -16.71 -2.69 14.88
C TYR A 346 -16.72 -1.16 14.88
N ALA A 347 -17.32 -0.52 13.89
CA ALA A 347 -17.41 0.93 13.77
C ALA A 347 -18.01 1.58 15.02
N GLY A 348 -17.39 2.66 15.50
CA GLY A 348 -17.85 3.44 16.67
C GLY A 348 -17.71 2.73 18.01
N LYS A 349 -16.98 1.60 18.09
CA LYS A 349 -16.80 0.85 19.34
C LYS A 349 -15.49 1.12 20.05
N ASP A 350 -14.65 1.97 19.51
CA ASP A 350 -13.30 2.28 20.06
C ASP A 350 -12.50 0.99 20.40
N TYR A 351 -12.54 -0.01 19.50
CA TYR A 351 -12.10 -1.37 19.81
C TYR A 351 -10.92 -1.87 18.99
N VAL A 352 -10.85 -1.44 17.71
CA VAL A 352 -9.86 -1.97 16.75
C VAL A 352 -8.45 -1.41 16.96
N ASN A 353 -7.46 -2.07 16.39
CA ASN A 353 -6.08 -1.63 16.42
C ASN A 353 -5.85 -0.47 15.43
N PRO A 354 -5.40 0.72 15.85
CA PRO A 354 -5.12 1.84 14.95
C PRO A 354 -3.72 1.77 14.33
N GLY A 355 -2.94 0.74 14.64
CA GLY A 355 -1.51 0.65 14.30
C GLY A 355 -1.22 0.71 12.81
N SER A 356 -2.07 0.11 11.96
CA SER A 356 -1.90 0.15 10.51
C SER A 356 -1.92 1.58 9.96
N GLU A 357 -2.89 2.39 10.36
CA GLU A 357 -3.00 3.78 9.91
C GLU A 357 -1.92 4.66 10.52
N ILE A 358 -1.58 4.46 11.79
CA ILE A 358 -0.48 5.18 12.46
C ILE A 358 0.86 4.91 11.77
N LEU A 359 1.15 3.66 11.42
CA LEU A 359 2.38 3.29 10.70
C LEU A 359 2.35 3.77 9.24
N SER A 360 1.17 3.87 8.61
CA SER A 360 1.04 4.50 7.29
C SER A 360 1.35 6.00 7.35
N ALA A 361 0.90 6.69 8.39
CA ALA A 361 1.26 8.08 8.64
C ALA A 361 2.75 8.24 9.03
N GLU A 362 3.35 7.24 9.68
CA GLU A 362 4.81 7.19 9.88
C GLU A 362 5.56 7.17 8.55
N MET A 363 5.12 6.34 7.59
CA MET A 363 5.68 6.34 6.23
C MET A 363 5.49 7.70 5.54
N MET A 364 4.36 8.38 5.75
CA MET A 364 4.12 9.74 5.27
C MET A 364 5.16 10.72 5.82
N LEU A 365 5.44 10.68 7.11
CA LEU A 365 6.46 11.55 7.72
C LEU A 365 7.85 11.28 7.12
N ARG A 366 8.25 10.03 6.92
CA ARG A 366 9.50 9.69 6.21
C ARG A 366 9.53 10.22 4.79
N HIS A 367 8.44 10.06 4.06
CA HIS A 367 8.30 10.56 2.70
C HIS A 367 8.47 12.09 2.61
N MET A 368 8.01 12.80 3.63
CA MET A 368 8.20 14.25 3.77
C MET A 368 9.59 14.64 4.31
N GLY A 369 10.45 13.69 4.66
CA GLY A 369 11.74 13.97 5.28
C GLY A 369 11.68 14.35 6.76
N TRP A 370 10.59 14.06 7.45
CA TRP A 370 10.41 14.32 8.88
C TRP A 370 10.79 13.08 9.71
N ILE A 371 12.05 12.69 9.61
CA ILE A 371 12.58 11.42 10.08
C ILE A 371 12.51 11.29 11.60
N GLU A 372 12.78 12.36 12.35
CA GLU A 372 12.79 12.35 13.81
C GLU A 372 11.39 12.04 14.37
N ALA A 373 10.33 12.62 13.78
CA ALA A 373 8.96 12.33 14.17
C ALA A 373 8.55 10.89 13.80
N ALA A 374 8.96 10.41 12.63
CA ALA A 374 8.74 9.04 12.20
C ALA A 374 9.42 8.03 13.15
N ASP A 375 10.68 8.27 13.53
CA ASP A 375 11.42 7.43 14.47
C ASP A 375 10.80 7.41 15.87
N LEU A 376 10.23 8.51 16.32
CA LEU A 376 9.46 8.56 17.57
C LEU A 376 8.23 7.64 17.51
N ILE A 377 7.49 7.62 16.41
CA ILE A 377 6.34 6.72 16.24
C ILE A 377 6.78 5.26 16.32
N ILE A 378 7.84 4.88 15.60
CA ILE A 378 8.38 3.50 15.64
C ILE A 378 8.84 3.12 17.04
N SER A 379 9.60 4.00 17.71
CA SER A 379 10.08 3.79 19.08
C SER A 379 8.91 3.63 20.05
N SER A 380 7.92 4.50 19.95
CA SER A 380 6.71 4.48 20.75
C SER A 380 5.90 3.21 20.55
N MET A 381 5.71 2.78 19.30
CA MET A 381 5.03 1.52 18.97
C MET A 381 5.71 0.33 19.66
N LYS A 382 7.05 0.22 19.53
CA LYS A 382 7.84 -0.84 20.21
C LYS A 382 7.67 -0.83 21.71
N LYS A 383 7.78 0.33 22.36
CA LYS A 383 7.61 0.46 23.81
C LYS A 383 6.18 0.10 24.25
N SER A 384 5.16 0.51 23.47
CA SER A 384 3.75 0.24 23.77
C SER A 384 3.44 -1.25 23.70
N ILE A 385 3.90 -1.96 22.68
CA ILE A 385 3.76 -3.40 22.55
C ILE A 385 4.47 -4.11 23.71
N ASN A 386 5.72 -3.73 24.01
CA ASN A 386 6.50 -4.32 25.12
C ASN A 386 5.90 -4.06 26.50
N SER A 387 5.14 -2.96 26.67
CA SER A 387 4.41 -2.70 27.92
C SER A 387 3.20 -3.62 28.10
N LYS A 388 2.85 -4.42 27.07
CA LYS A 388 1.69 -5.30 27.02
C LYS A 388 0.34 -4.58 27.22
N LYS A 389 0.28 -3.27 27.00
CA LYS A 389 -0.96 -2.49 26.93
C LYS A 389 -1.33 -2.36 25.47
N VAL A 390 -2.12 -3.29 24.96
CA VAL A 390 -2.37 -3.49 23.53
C VAL A 390 -3.86 -3.69 23.25
N THR A 391 -4.23 -3.54 21.98
CA THR A 391 -5.61 -3.76 21.53
C THR A 391 -5.99 -5.25 21.55
N TYR A 392 -7.28 -5.55 21.38
CA TYR A 392 -7.86 -6.88 21.53
C TYR A 392 -7.18 -7.98 20.70
N ASP A 393 -6.74 -7.63 19.51
CA ASP A 393 -6.11 -8.54 18.54
C ASP A 393 -4.81 -9.14 19.08
N PHE A 394 -4.01 -8.36 19.79
CA PHE A 394 -2.81 -8.80 20.47
C PHE A 394 -3.09 -9.31 21.87
N ALA A 395 -3.94 -8.62 22.65
CA ALA A 395 -4.21 -8.96 24.04
C ALA A 395 -4.71 -10.41 24.22
N ARG A 396 -5.54 -10.90 23.30
CA ARG A 396 -6.05 -12.29 23.32
C ARG A 396 -4.98 -13.36 23.07
N LEU A 397 -3.79 -12.97 22.58
CA LEU A 397 -2.71 -13.88 22.18
C LEU A 397 -1.43 -13.66 23.02
N MET A 398 -1.42 -12.68 23.91
CA MET A 398 -0.24 -12.31 24.72
C MET A 398 -0.52 -12.58 26.19
N ASP A 399 0.24 -13.47 26.81
CA ASP A 399 0.14 -13.74 28.24
C ASP A 399 0.45 -12.50 29.08
N GLY A 400 -0.44 -12.17 30.02
CA GLY A 400 -0.32 -11.03 30.91
C GLY A 400 -0.51 -9.66 30.25
N ALA A 401 -1.13 -9.63 29.07
CA ALA A 401 -1.49 -8.37 28.41
C ALA A 401 -2.71 -7.70 29.06
N THR A 402 -2.68 -6.39 29.06
CA THR A 402 -3.85 -5.55 29.41
C THR A 402 -4.45 -5.04 28.11
N GLN A 403 -5.69 -5.43 27.83
CA GLN A 403 -6.42 -4.90 26.69
C GLN A 403 -6.78 -3.45 26.93
N VAL A 404 -6.47 -2.62 25.92
CA VAL A 404 -6.89 -1.22 25.84
C VAL A 404 -7.78 -1.00 24.62
N SER A 405 -8.54 0.11 24.62
CA SER A 405 -9.34 0.51 23.46
C SER A 405 -8.44 1.07 22.33
N CYS A 406 -9.03 1.36 21.16
CA CYS A 406 -8.36 2.04 20.05
C CYS A 406 -7.75 3.37 20.51
N SER A 407 -8.55 4.25 21.10
CA SER A 407 -8.10 5.53 21.64
C SER A 407 -7.11 5.36 22.81
N GLY A 408 -7.33 4.35 23.64
CA GLY A 408 -6.43 3.97 24.74
C GLY A 408 -5.05 3.57 24.25
N PHE A 409 -4.95 2.83 23.13
CA PHE A 409 -3.67 2.46 22.54
C PHE A 409 -2.92 3.69 21.99
N GLY A 410 -3.62 4.60 21.32
CA GLY A 410 -3.05 5.89 20.92
C GLY A 410 -2.47 6.68 22.10
N GLN A 411 -3.19 6.71 23.24
CA GLN A 411 -2.72 7.39 24.46
C GLN A 411 -1.49 6.69 25.06
N VAL A 412 -1.44 5.35 25.05
CA VAL A 412 -0.25 4.58 25.47
C VAL A 412 0.95 4.93 24.58
N MET A 413 0.74 5.02 23.26
CA MET A 413 1.80 5.43 22.34
C MET A 413 2.31 6.86 22.63
N ILE A 414 1.43 7.82 22.80
CA ILE A 414 1.80 9.22 23.12
C ILE A 414 2.60 9.28 24.43
N SER A 415 2.19 8.51 25.43
CA SER A 415 2.89 8.48 26.72
C SER A 415 4.28 7.82 26.65
N ASN A 416 4.54 7.01 25.63
CA ASN A 416 5.79 6.29 25.40
C ASN A 416 6.75 7.01 24.42
N MET A 417 6.37 8.15 23.86
CA MET A 417 7.25 9.02 23.08
C MET A 417 8.24 9.79 24.00
#